data_c844a5867a4e85505cb0d083b3f90434
#
_entry.id   c844a5867a4e85505cb0d083b3f90434
#
_cell.length_a   1.000
_cell.length_b   1.000
_cell.length_c   1.000
_cell.angle_alpha   90.00
_cell.angle_beta   90.00
_cell.angle_gamma   90.00
#
_symmetry.space_group_name_H-M   'P 1'
#
loop_
_entity.id
_entity.type
_entity.pdbx_description
1 polymer ?
#
loop_
_entity_poly.entity_id
_entity_poly.type
_entity_poly.pdbx_seq_one_letter_code
_entity_poly.pdbx_strand_id
1 'polypeptide(L)'
;MKNKIMKTAIFALLLGSSIAFAASGKVTISSPADGAMVDSKEPVKVSYEADPGPDGDHLHLYADGKKVDVIHQLKGTAEVPPLAPGKHQICLAVNTKGHVPTGVESCVNVTSK
;
A
#
# COMPACT_ATOMS: atom_id res chain seq x y z
N MET A 1 6.20 30.48 41.86
CA MET A 1 6.11 30.13 41.49
C MET A 1 5.69 29.62 40.71
N LYS A 2 5.64 29.55 40.62
CA LYS A 2 5.37 29.08 40.06
C LYS A 2 4.87 28.48 39.19
N ASN A 3 4.80 28.37 39.10
CA ASN A 3 4.45 27.81 38.38
C ASN A 3 4.07 27.30 37.60
N LYS A 4 4.07 27.27 37.62
CA LYS A 4 3.85 26.85 36.97
C LYS A 4 3.41 26.18 36.18
N ILE A 5 3.37 26.06 36.22
CA ILE A 5 3.10 25.48 35.54
C ILE A 5 2.57 24.90 34.82
N MET A 6 2.31 24.90 34.80
CA MET A 6 1.87 24.31 34.11
C MET A 6 1.49 23.91 33.23
N LYS A 7 1.44 23.98 33.19
CA LYS A 7 1.13 23.64 32.36
C LYS A 7 0.87 22.91 31.55
N THR A 8 0.94 22.69 31.59
CA THR A 8 0.86 22.01 30.81
C THR A 8 0.29 21.28 30.19
N ALA A 9 0.01 21.24 30.28
CA ALA A 9 -0.40 20.51 29.67
C ALA A 9 -0.95 20.10 28.84
N ILE A 10 -1.15 20.32 28.85
CA ILE A 10 -1.56 19.99 28.05
C ILE A 10 -1.62 19.47 27.11
N PHE A 11 -1.61 19.45 27.21
CA PHE A 11 -1.62 18.99 26.34
C PHE A 11 -1.91 18.27 25.73
N ALA A 12 -2.01 18.13 25.88
CA ALA A 12 -2.14 17.45 25.34
C ALA A 12 -2.80 16.95 24.78
N LEU A 13 -3.27 17.04 24.92
CA LEU A 13 -3.77 16.54 24.38
C LEU A 13 -4.12 16.29 23.48
N LEU A 14 -4.23 16.65 23.54
CA LEU A 14 -4.42 16.46 22.73
C LEU A 14 -4.29 15.86 21.94
N LEU A 15 -4.19 15.83 22.09
CA LEU A 15 -3.93 15.24 21.38
C LEU A 15 -4.27 14.53 20.82
N GLY A 16 -4.46 14.45 21.03
CA GLY A 16 -4.69 13.78 20.56
C GLY A 16 -5.30 13.29 19.95
N SER A 17 -5.62 13.52 19.99
CA SER A 17 -6.07 13.06 19.41
C SER A 17 -6.33 12.63 18.52
N SER A 18 -6.28 12.76 18.31
CA SER A 18 -6.33 12.37 17.44
C SER A 18 -6.50 11.62 16.82
N ILE A 19 -6.73 11.40 16.74
CA ILE A 19 -6.85 10.72 16.26
C ILE A 19 -7.19 10.07 15.45
N ALA A 20 -7.23 9.97 15.22
CA ALA A 20 -7.31 9.28 14.76
C ALA A 20 -8.04 8.75 13.94
N PHE A 21 -8.17 8.62 13.25
CA PHE A 21 -8.81 8.15 12.54
C PHE A 21 -8.45 7.29 11.82
N ALA A 22 -8.44 6.80 11.86
CA ALA A 22 -8.38 5.83 11.57
C ALA A 22 -8.24 5.32 10.32
N ALA A 23 -7.44 4.66 10.12
CA ALA A 23 -7.22 4.10 8.91
C ALA A 23 -8.28 3.22 8.52
N SER A 24 -8.64 3.30 7.33
CA SER A 24 -9.66 2.50 6.81
C SER A 24 -9.10 1.59 5.80
N GLY A 25 -8.34 0.65 6.21
CA GLY A 25 -7.79 -0.33 5.30
C GLY A 25 -6.29 -0.30 5.23
N LYS A 26 -5.71 -1.35 4.62
CA LYS A 26 -4.27 -1.53 4.57
C LYS A 26 -3.93 -2.54 3.50
N VAL A 27 -2.87 -2.30 2.76
CA VAL A 27 -2.31 -3.27 1.82
C VAL A 27 -0.88 -3.55 2.24
N THR A 28 -0.55 -4.83 2.34
CA THR A 28 0.81 -5.26 2.65
C THR A 28 1.33 -6.10 1.50
N ILE A 29 2.45 -5.71 0.91
CA ILE A 29 3.15 -6.52 -0.08
C ILE A 29 4.31 -7.18 0.65
N SER A 30 4.23 -8.50 0.81
CA SER A 30 5.26 -9.24 1.51
C SER A 30 6.40 -9.65 0.60
N SER A 31 6.15 -9.74 -0.72
CA SER A 31 7.16 -10.08 -1.70
C SER A 31 6.75 -9.53 -3.05
N PRO A 32 7.66 -9.00 -3.85
CA PRO A 32 9.07 -8.82 -3.55
C PRO A 32 9.28 -7.72 -2.51
N ALA A 33 10.45 -7.74 -1.87
CA ALA A 33 10.82 -6.68 -0.95
C ALA A 33 11.14 -5.42 -1.74
N ASP A 34 10.96 -4.27 -1.11
CA ASP A 34 11.36 -3.01 -1.73
C ASP A 34 12.86 -3.04 -2.00
N GLY A 35 13.26 -2.71 -3.23
CA GLY A 35 14.65 -2.77 -3.66
C GLY A 35 15.10 -4.12 -4.18
N ALA A 36 14.22 -5.09 -4.28
CA ALA A 36 14.59 -6.43 -4.72
C ALA A 36 14.98 -6.47 -6.20
N MET A 37 15.76 -7.49 -6.53
CA MET A 37 16.12 -7.80 -7.90
C MET A 37 15.18 -8.87 -8.43
N VAL A 38 14.70 -8.73 -9.64
CA VAL A 38 13.85 -9.72 -10.28
C VAL A 38 14.39 -10.08 -11.65
N ASP A 39 13.96 -11.24 -12.17
CA ASP A 39 14.40 -11.74 -13.45
C ASP A 39 13.57 -11.12 -14.57
N SER A 40 14.22 -10.51 -15.55
CA SER A 40 13.54 -9.85 -16.65
C SER A 40 12.83 -10.83 -17.59
N LYS A 41 13.11 -12.12 -17.47
CA LYS A 41 12.54 -13.14 -18.35
C LYS A 41 11.33 -13.83 -17.74
N GLU A 42 10.99 -13.52 -16.50
CA GLU A 42 9.93 -14.21 -15.79
C GLU A 42 8.92 -13.24 -15.21
N PRO A 43 7.66 -13.66 -15.05
CA PRO A 43 6.69 -12.83 -14.35
C PRO A 43 7.15 -12.58 -12.93
N VAL A 44 6.84 -11.42 -12.41
CA VAL A 44 7.15 -11.09 -11.02
C VAL A 44 5.96 -11.50 -10.16
N LYS A 45 6.20 -12.38 -9.19
CA LYS A 45 5.16 -12.83 -8.28
C LYS A 45 5.07 -11.87 -7.11
N VAL A 46 3.87 -11.36 -6.88
CA VAL A 46 3.60 -10.38 -5.83
C VAL A 46 2.72 -11.03 -4.79
N SER A 47 3.28 -11.28 -3.62
CA SER A 47 2.52 -11.84 -2.49
C SER A 47 2.00 -10.70 -1.66
N TYR A 48 0.71 -10.74 -1.33
CA TYR A 48 0.06 -9.61 -0.70
C TYR A 48 -1.05 -10.04 0.23
N GLU A 49 -1.43 -9.09 1.08
CA GLU A 49 -2.60 -9.23 1.93
C GLU A 49 -3.22 -7.84 2.08
N ALA A 50 -4.53 -7.75 1.95
CA ALA A 50 -5.23 -6.48 1.99
C ALA A 50 -6.41 -6.53 2.93
N ASP A 51 -6.57 -5.44 3.67
CA ASP A 51 -7.80 -5.10 4.38
C ASP A 51 -8.39 -3.95 3.57
N PRO A 52 -9.52 -4.16 2.88
CA PRO A 52 -10.01 -3.15 1.96
C PRO A 52 -10.61 -1.92 2.64
N GLY A 53 -10.92 -2.03 3.95
CA GLY A 53 -11.61 -0.96 4.64
C GLY A 53 -13.10 -0.93 4.26
N PRO A 54 -13.86 0.00 4.84
CA PRO A 54 -15.32 0.00 4.68
C PRO A 54 -15.80 0.26 3.25
N ASP A 55 -15.05 1.02 2.47
CA ASP A 55 -15.46 1.35 1.10
C ASP A 55 -14.74 0.54 0.04
N GLY A 56 -13.77 -0.25 0.43
CA GLY A 56 -12.98 -1.01 -0.52
C GLY A 56 -13.66 -2.29 -0.94
N ASP A 57 -13.40 -2.70 -2.17
CA ASP A 57 -14.01 -3.89 -2.74
C ASP A 57 -12.95 -4.83 -3.34
N HIS A 58 -12.04 -4.30 -4.12
CA HIS A 58 -11.04 -5.11 -4.81
C HIS A 58 -9.76 -4.31 -4.99
N LEU A 59 -8.76 -4.96 -5.60
CA LEU A 59 -7.45 -4.36 -5.79
C LEU A 59 -7.15 -4.16 -7.26
N HIS A 60 -6.45 -3.09 -7.56
CA HIS A 60 -5.84 -2.90 -8.87
C HIS A 60 -4.33 -3.04 -8.73
N LEU A 61 -3.73 -3.83 -9.61
CA LEU A 61 -2.29 -4.04 -9.66
C LEU A 61 -1.70 -3.18 -10.75
N TYR A 62 -0.68 -2.41 -10.42
CA TYR A 62 -0.01 -1.50 -11.35
C TYR A 62 1.46 -1.85 -11.48
N ALA A 63 1.98 -1.70 -12.68
CA ALA A 63 3.41 -1.71 -12.94
C ALA A 63 3.74 -0.40 -13.64
N ASP A 64 4.61 0.39 -13.04
CA ASP A 64 5.02 1.71 -13.55
C ASP A 64 3.83 2.61 -13.87
N GLY A 65 2.82 2.58 -12.99
CA GLY A 65 1.64 3.40 -13.13
C GLY A 65 0.60 2.89 -14.11
N LYS A 66 0.85 1.73 -14.74
CA LYS A 66 -0.08 1.16 -15.70
C LYS A 66 -0.80 -0.03 -15.06
N LYS A 67 -2.12 -0.05 -15.13
CA LYS A 67 -2.88 -1.15 -14.56
C LYS A 67 -2.66 -2.42 -15.36
N VAL A 68 -2.21 -3.48 -14.69
CA VAL A 68 -1.94 -4.76 -15.31
C VAL A 68 -2.93 -5.84 -14.90
N ASP A 69 -3.66 -5.65 -13.82
CA ASP A 69 -4.65 -6.64 -13.38
C ASP A 69 -5.65 -6.04 -12.40
N VAL A 70 -6.80 -6.70 -12.31
CA VAL A 70 -7.83 -6.41 -11.31
C VAL A 70 -7.97 -7.68 -10.47
N ILE A 71 -7.83 -7.54 -9.16
CA ILE A 71 -7.73 -8.68 -8.25
C ILE A 71 -8.85 -8.60 -7.22
N HIS A 72 -9.69 -9.63 -7.18
CA HIS A 72 -10.80 -9.67 -6.22
C HIS A 72 -10.45 -10.42 -4.94
N GLN A 73 -9.38 -11.22 -4.95
CA GLN A 73 -8.92 -11.88 -3.75
C GLN A 73 -8.11 -10.90 -2.91
N LEU A 74 -8.40 -10.86 -1.63
CA LEU A 74 -7.76 -9.91 -0.72
C LEU A 74 -6.47 -10.44 -0.12
N LYS A 75 -6.13 -11.69 -0.41
CA LYS A 75 -4.89 -12.30 0.04
C LYS A 75 -4.48 -13.34 -0.98
N GLY A 76 -3.21 -13.36 -1.35
CA GLY A 76 -2.71 -14.34 -2.30
C GLY A 76 -1.47 -13.88 -3.00
N THR A 77 -1.29 -14.40 -4.21
CA THR A 77 -0.15 -14.07 -5.05
C THR A 77 -0.68 -13.67 -6.43
N ALA A 78 -0.26 -12.50 -6.88
CA ALA A 78 -0.58 -12.00 -8.22
C ALA A 78 0.69 -11.99 -9.06
N GLU A 79 0.55 -11.82 -10.37
CA GLU A 79 1.70 -11.80 -11.25
C GLU A 79 1.71 -10.54 -12.09
N VAL A 80 2.90 -9.94 -12.19
CA VAL A 80 3.18 -8.86 -13.12
C VAL A 80 3.91 -9.49 -14.29
N PRO A 81 3.52 -9.22 -15.54
CA PRO A 81 4.26 -9.76 -16.69
C PRO A 81 5.73 -9.37 -16.61
N PRO A 82 6.61 -10.13 -17.30
CA PRO A 82 8.04 -9.85 -17.24
C PRO A 82 8.34 -8.37 -17.51
N LEU A 83 9.20 -7.81 -16.66
CA LEU A 83 9.58 -6.41 -16.76
C LEU A 83 10.90 -6.28 -17.49
N ALA A 84 10.99 -5.32 -18.40
CA ALA A 84 12.24 -5.05 -19.11
C ALA A 84 13.35 -4.71 -18.10
N PRO A 85 14.61 -4.96 -18.47
CA PRO A 85 15.71 -4.60 -17.57
C PRO A 85 15.63 -3.14 -17.15
N GLY A 86 15.88 -2.88 -15.89
CA GLY A 86 15.84 -1.54 -15.32
C GLY A 86 14.98 -1.45 -14.08
N LYS A 87 14.74 -0.23 -13.63
CA LYS A 87 13.99 0.03 -12.42
C LYS A 87 12.50 0.15 -12.72
N HIS A 88 11.70 -0.45 -11.86
CA HIS A 88 10.24 -0.44 -12.00
C HIS A 88 9.59 -0.29 -10.64
N GLN A 89 8.33 0.16 -10.65
CA GLN A 89 7.53 0.27 -9.45
C GLN A 89 6.29 -0.60 -9.60
N ILE A 90 6.00 -1.40 -8.58
CA ILE A 90 4.81 -2.24 -8.53
C ILE A 90 3.94 -1.75 -7.40
N CYS A 91 2.66 -1.51 -7.66
CA CYS A 91 1.71 -1.00 -6.65
C CYS A 91 0.45 -1.84 -6.63
N LEU A 92 -0.11 -1.99 -5.43
CA LEU A 92 -1.45 -2.54 -5.24
C LEU A 92 -2.30 -1.47 -4.57
N ALA A 93 -3.43 -1.16 -5.17
CA ALA A 93 -4.32 -0.11 -4.68
C ALA A 93 -5.72 -0.65 -4.47
N VAL A 94 -6.32 -0.26 -3.35
CA VAL A 94 -7.71 -0.63 -3.05
C VAL A 94 -8.64 0.29 -3.80
N ASN A 95 -9.63 -0.29 -4.44
CA ASN A 95 -10.65 0.43 -5.19
C ASN A 95 -12.03 0.09 -4.67
N THR A 96 -12.96 1.03 -4.83
CA THR A 96 -14.36 0.79 -4.52
C THR A 96 -14.96 -0.15 -5.56
N LYS A 97 -16.19 -0.58 -5.34
CA LYS A 97 -16.90 -1.42 -6.29
C LYS A 97 -17.01 -0.74 -7.66
N GLY A 98 -17.10 0.58 -7.69
CA GLY A 98 -17.14 1.34 -8.93
C GLY A 98 -15.77 1.66 -9.52
N HIS A 99 -14.71 1.01 -9.05
CA HIS A 99 -13.34 1.20 -9.55
C HIS A 99 -12.77 2.59 -9.26
N VAL A 100 -13.16 3.18 -8.15
CA VAL A 100 -12.60 4.46 -7.70
C VAL A 100 -11.57 4.17 -6.61
N PRO A 101 -10.35 4.72 -6.72
CA PRO A 101 -9.34 4.49 -5.68
C PRO A 101 -9.81 5.01 -4.33
N THR A 102 -9.57 4.23 -3.27
CA THR A 102 -9.92 4.66 -1.91
C THR A 102 -8.80 5.47 -1.25
N GLY A 103 -7.60 5.43 -1.84
CA GLY A 103 -6.43 6.06 -1.24
C GLY A 103 -5.54 5.08 -0.50
N VAL A 104 -6.01 3.85 -0.29
CA VAL A 104 -5.21 2.82 0.38
C VAL A 104 -4.40 2.09 -0.67
N GLU A 105 -3.07 2.16 -0.57
CA GLU A 105 -2.21 1.49 -1.53
C GLU A 105 -0.84 1.20 -0.94
N SER A 106 -0.12 0.29 -1.56
CA SER A 106 1.26 -0.01 -1.19
C SER A 106 2.06 -0.25 -2.46
N CYS A 107 3.30 0.22 -2.47
CA CYS A 107 4.18 0.09 -3.63
C CYS A 107 5.53 -0.45 -3.20
N VAL A 108 6.17 -1.18 -4.10
CA VAL A 108 7.56 -1.60 -3.95
C VAL A 108 8.31 -1.25 -5.22
N ASN A 109 9.59 -0.94 -5.07
CA ASN A 109 10.48 -0.71 -6.21
C ASN A 109 11.33 -1.94 -6.41
N VAL A 110 11.50 -2.33 -7.67
CA VAL A 110 12.32 -3.49 -8.02
C VAL A 110 13.25 -3.12 -9.16
N THR A 111 14.32 -3.89 -9.30
CA THR A 111 15.21 -3.76 -10.45
C THR A 111 15.18 -5.08 -11.20
N SER A 112 14.83 -5.01 -12.47
CA SER A 112 14.78 -6.18 -13.33
C SER A 112 16.10 -6.33 -14.07
N LYS A 113 16.57 -7.54 -14.16
CA LYS A 113 17.84 -7.84 -14.83
C LYS A 113 17.71 -8.98 -15.79
#